data_e95402d8bed97597aeae3d8805deaa63
#
_entry.id   e95402d8bed97597aeae3d8805deaa63
#
_cell.length_a   1.000
_cell.length_b   1.000
_cell.length_c   1.000
_cell.angle_alpha   90.00
_cell.angle_beta   90.00
_cell.angle_gamma   90.00
#
_symmetry.space_group_name_H-M   'P 1'
#
loop_
_entity.id
_entity.type
_entity.pdbx_description
1 polymer ?
#
loop_
_entity_poly.entity_id
_entity_poly.type
_entity_poly.pdbx_seq_one_letter_code
_entity_poly.pdbx_strand_id
1 'polypeptide(L)'
;MGEAGPHGNHEIQRPNEPRRQVTAYVGLGANLGDAVQALRSAVKALDQIPSTRVGAVSSLYQTSPVASSGPDYVNAVAELSTALSALELLRHFQAIEQRAGRERPYPNAPRTLDLDLLLYGSVHIDSPALCVPHPRMWQRAFVLCPLAEVAPALVSAAQLGAVAHQAIARLASVWVDGASLD
;
A
#
# COMPACT_ATOMS: atom_id res chain seq x y z
N MET A 1 37.38 -36.42 -24.64
CA MET A 1 36.78 -35.13 -24.86
C MET A 1 35.49 -35.08 -24.02
N GLY A 2 35.54 -34.44 -22.86
CA GLY A 2 34.43 -34.32 -21.94
C GLY A 2 34.13 -32.84 -21.75
N GLU A 3 32.96 -32.40 -22.21
CA GLU A 3 32.49 -31.06 -22.00
C GLU A 3 31.86 -30.94 -20.61
N ALA A 4 32.42 -30.06 -19.79
CA ALA A 4 31.86 -29.67 -18.50
C ALA A 4 30.74 -28.63 -18.73
N GLY A 5 29.52 -28.97 -18.34
CA GLY A 5 28.38 -28.05 -18.33
C GLY A 5 28.52 -26.98 -17.26
N PRO A 6 27.87 -25.82 -17.45
CA PRO A 6 28.00 -24.70 -16.51
C PRO A 6 27.25 -25.00 -15.19
N HIS A 7 27.99 -24.90 -14.09
CA HIS A 7 27.44 -24.95 -12.74
C HIS A 7 26.54 -23.73 -12.52
N GLY A 8 25.24 -23.95 -12.39
CA GLY A 8 24.29 -22.94 -11.90
C GLY A 8 24.66 -22.58 -10.46
N ASN A 9 25.08 -21.35 -10.25
CA ASN A 9 25.21 -20.75 -8.92
C ASN A 9 23.82 -20.64 -8.30
N HIS A 10 23.41 -21.68 -7.58
CA HIS A 10 22.38 -21.54 -6.57
C HIS A 10 23.00 -20.73 -5.42
N GLU A 11 22.70 -19.47 -5.36
CA GLU A 11 23.01 -18.61 -4.22
C GLU A 11 22.24 -19.17 -3.02
N ILE A 12 22.95 -20.00 -2.22
CA ILE A 12 22.44 -20.52 -0.96
C ILE A 12 22.41 -19.32 -0.01
N GLN A 13 21.24 -18.72 0.17
CA GLN A 13 21.01 -17.69 1.17
C GLN A 13 21.40 -18.24 2.54
N ARG A 14 22.43 -17.65 3.16
CA ARG A 14 22.87 -18.00 4.50
C ARG A 14 21.78 -17.62 5.51
N PRO A 15 21.40 -18.49 6.44
CA PRO A 15 20.24 -18.29 7.30
C PRO A 15 20.36 -17.19 8.36
N ASN A 16 21.38 -16.35 8.33
CA ASN A 16 21.65 -15.38 9.40
C ASN A 16 22.20 -14.01 8.94
N GLU A 17 22.00 -13.62 7.69
CA GLU A 17 22.26 -12.23 7.31
C GLU A 17 21.01 -11.38 7.58
N PRO A 18 21.11 -10.21 8.24
CA PRO A 18 20.00 -9.31 8.42
C PRO A 18 19.46 -8.91 7.05
N ARG A 19 18.20 -9.26 6.77
CA ARG A 19 17.55 -8.89 5.51
C ARG A 19 17.63 -7.38 5.34
N ARG A 20 18.06 -6.94 4.16
CA ARG A 20 18.17 -5.52 3.83
C ARG A 20 16.78 -4.86 3.87
N GLN A 21 16.71 -3.68 4.49
CA GLN A 21 15.49 -2.87 4.50
C GLN A 21 15.11 -2.42 3.09
N VAL A 22 13.85 -2.55 2.74
CA VAL A 22 13.28 -2.14 1.46
C VAL A 22 12.18 -1.13 1.74
N THR A 23 12.13 -0.06 0.97
CA THR A 23 11.01 0.89 1.00
C THR A 23 9.84 0.32 0.21
N ALA A 24 8.67 0.26 0.84
CA ALA A 24 7.42 -0.16 0.21
C ALA A 24 6.35 0.94 0.38
N TYR A 25 5.38 0.99 -0.52
CA TYR A 25 4.26 1.92 -0.43
C TYR A 25 2.96 1.14 -0.40
N VAL A 26 2.10 1.46 0.56
CA VAL A 26 0.80 0.83 0.75
C VAL A 26 -0.31 1.85 0.60
N GLY A 27 -1.30 1.53 -0.25
CA GLY A 27 -2.56 2.26 -0.34
C GLY A 27 -3.52 1.78 0.75
N LEU A 28 -4.16 2.71 1.44
CA LEU A 28 -5.18 2.47 2.45
C LEU A 28 -6.51 3.04 1.95
N GLY A 29 -7.59 2.29 2.10
CA GLY A 29 -8.93 2.74 1.74
C GLY A 29 -10.01 2.15 2.64
N ALA A 30 -11.03 2.95 2.96
CA ALA A 30 -12.21 2.52 3.71
C ALA A 30 -13.42 3.38 3.34
N ASN A 31 -14.64 2.80 3.38
CA ASN A 31 -15.87 3.55 3.17
C ASN A 31 -17.05 3.06 4.02
N LEU A 32 -16.84 2.16 4.97
CA LEU A 32 -17.86 1.70 5.91
C LEU A 32 -17.54 2.11 7.34
N GLY A 33 -18.57 2.45 8.10
CA GLY A 33 -18.42 2.89 9.48
C GLY A 33 -17.60 4.18 9.60
N ASP A 34 -16.76 4.28 10.60
CA ASP A 34 -15.79 5.38 10.74
C ASP A 34 -14.53 5.08 9.92
N ALA A 35 -14.56 5.47 8.64
CA ALA A 35 -13.47 5.24 7.69
C ALA A 35 -12.16 5.91 8.14
N VAL A 36 -12.22 7.10 8.74
CA VAL A 36 -11.02 7.80 9.25
C VAL A 36 -10.39 7.01 10.39
N GLN A 37 -11.20 6.54 11.34
CA GLN A 37 -10.69 5.73 12.45
C GLN A 37 -10.16 4.36 11.97
N ALA A 38 -10.78 3.78 10.95
CA ALA A 38 -10.29 2.56 10.33
C ALA A 38 -8.88 2.73 9.75
N LEU A 39 -8.63 3.83 9.00
CA LEU A 39 -7.30 4.13 8.47
C LEU A 39 -6.28 4.43 9.59
N ARG A 40 -6.66 5.16 10.63
CA ARG A 40 -5.80 5.40 11.80
C ARG A 40 -5.37 4.10 12.48
N SER A 41 -6.33 3.21 12.69
CA SER A 41 -6.06 1.89 13.28
C SER A 41 -5.17 1.03 12.37
N ALA A 42 -5.37 1.13 11.05
CA ALA A 42 -4.55 0.43 10.06
C ALA A 42 -3.10 0.90 10.10
N VAL A 43 -2.83 2.22 10.14
CA VAL A 43 -1.46 2.77 10.24
C VAL A 43 -0.76 2.26 11.51
N LYS A 44 -1.45 2.27 12.66
CA LYS A 44 -0.91 1.69 13.90
C LYS A 44 -0.62 0.20 13.77
N ALA A 45 -1.49 -0.55 13.10
CA ALA A 45 -1.30 -1.99 12.88
C ALA A 45 -0.15 -2.27 11.89
N LEU A 46 0.05 -1.44 10.88
CA LEU A 46 1.19 -1.53 9.96
C LEU A 46 2.52 -1.35 10.70
N ASP A 47 2.60 -0.41 11.64
CA ASP A 47 3.81 -0.15 12.44
C ASP A 47 4.11 -1.27 13.46
N GLN A 48 3.13 -2.14 13.73
CA GLN A 48 3.31 -3.33 14.59
C GLN A 48 3.73 -4.59 13.80
N ILE A 49 3.84 -4.51 12.46
CA ILE A 49 4.34 -5.64 11.65
C ILE A 49 5.82 -5.87 11.99
N PRO A 50 6.24 -7.14 12.26
CA PRO A 50 7.63 -7.45 12.57
C PRO A 50 8.58 -6.95 11.47
N SER A 51 9.73 -6.41 11.86
CA SER A 51 10.78 -5.91 10.95
C SER A 51 10.28 -4.86 9.95
N THR A 52 9.23 -4.13 10.32
CA THR A 52 8.60 -3.10 9.51
C THR A 52 8.38 -1.84 10.36
N ARG A 53 8.54 -0.68 9.74
CA ARG A 53 8.23 0.62 10.33
C ARG A 53 7.45 1.46 9.35
N VAL A 54 6.48 2.20 9.85
CA VAL A 54 5.80 3.24 9.09
C VAL A 54 6.70 4.48 9.06
N GLY A 55 6.96 4.97 7.86
CA GLY A 55 7.63 6.25 7.61
C GLY A 55 6.62 7.37 7.41
N ALA A 56 6.66 8.02 6.25
CA ALA A 56 5.70 9.07 5.91
C ALA A 56 4.30 8.51 5.66
N VAL A 57 3.28 9.28 6.06
CA VAL A 57 1.87 9.01 5.75
C VAL A 57 1.27 10.25 5.11
N SER A 58 0.55 10.09 4.00
CA SER A 58 -0.09 11.19 3.29
C SER A 58 -1.26 11.79 4.08
N SER A 59 -1.75 12.92 3.63
CA SER A 59 -3.07 13.41 4.05
C SER A 59 -4.18 12.40 3.69
N LEU A 60 -5.34 12.55 4.32
CA LEU A 60 -6.54 11.80 3.96
C LEU A 60 -7.21 12.43 2.74
N TYR A 61 -7.71 11.60 1.84
CA TYR A 61 -8.41 12.01 0.63
C TYR A 61 -9.78 11.34 0.55
N GLN A 62 -10.80 12.15 0.27
CA GLN A 62 -12.16 11.68 0.05
C GLN A 62 -12.41 11.52 -1.45
N THR A 63 -13.02 10.41 -1.84
CA THR A 63 -13.44 10.13 -3.22
C THR A 63 -14.78 9.45 -3.25
N SER A 64 -15.58 9.79 -4.25
CA SER A 64 -16.83 9.05 -4.51
C SER A 64 -16.54 7.66 -5.06
N PRO A 65 -17.41 6.67 -4.79
CA PRO A 65 -17.25 5.31 -5.30
C PRO A 65 -17.19 5.29 -6.83
N VAL A 66 -16.18 4.62 -7.39
CA VAL A 66 -16.06 4.39 -8.84
C VAL A 66 -16.75 3.07 -9.18
N ALA A 67 -17.82 3.14 -9.99
CA ALA A 67 -18.60 1.97 -10.44
C ALA A 67 -19.14 1.09 -9.29
N SER A 68 -19.43 1.67 -8.13
CA SER A 68 -20.11 1.02 -7.00
C SER A 68 -21.07 1.99 -6.33
N SER A 69 -22.07 1.45 -5.63
CA SER A 69 -22.96 2.23 -4.75
C SER A 69 -22.37 2.20 -3.33
N GLY A 70 -22.55 3.28 -2.57
CA GLY A 70 -22.15 3.32 -1.17
C GLY A 70 -21.61 4.69 -0.74
N PRO A 71 -21.17 4.81 0.51
CA PRO A 71 -20.55 6.03 1.02
C PRO A 71 -19.23 6.35 0.29
N ASP A 72 -18.81 7.60 0.38
CA ASP A 72 -17.50 8.04 -0.10
C ASP A 72 -16.37 7.29 0.60
N TYR A 73 -15.31 7.04 -0.14
CA TYR A 73 -14.08 6.45 0.40
C TYR A 73 -13.20 7.51 1.05
N VAL A 74 -12.53 7.12 2.11
CA VAL A 74 -11.35 7.82 2.64
C VAL A 74 -10.13 7.00 2.25
N ASN A 75 -9.14 7.66 1.63
CA ASN A 75 -7.94 7.04 1.11
C ASN A 75 -6.69 7.74 1.64
N ALA A 76 -5.60 6.99 1.75
CA ALA A 76 -4.27 7.49 2.08
C ALA A 76 -3.20 6.57 1.47
N VAL A 77 -1.94 7.03 1.48
CA VAL A 77 -0.76 6.21 1.19
C VAL A 77 0.20 6.33 2.35
N ALA A 78 0.78 5.20 2.76
CA ALA A 78 1.86 5.16 3.73
C ALA A 78 3.13 4.57 3.10
N GLU A 79 4.27 5.14 3.49
CA GLU A 79 5.60 4.59 3.24
C GLU A 79 5.96 3.63 4.36
N LEU A 80 6.51 2.49 4.01
CA LEU A 80 7.01 1.48 4.93
C LEU A 80 8.49 1.21 4.66
N SER A 81 9.27 1.05 5.72
CA SER A 81 10.61 0.45 5.67
C SER A 81 10.51 -0.95 6.25
N THR A 82 10.82 -1.99 5.46
CA THR A 82 10.59 -3.38 5.85
C THR A 82 11.71 -4.31 5.44
N ALA A 83 12.02 -5.31 6.27
CA ALA A 83 12.88 -6.43 5.92
C ALA A 83 12.10 -7.69 5.49
N LEU A 84 10.77 -7.63 5.48
CA LEU A 84 9.92 -8.71 4.98
C LEU A 84 9.94 -8.75 3.46
N SER A 85 9.78 -9.91 2.84
CA SER A 85 9.49 -10.00 1.41
C SER A 85 8.11 -9.41 1.08
N ALA A 86 7.89 -9.03 -0.16
CA ALA A 86 6.61 -8.48 -0.62
C ALA A 86 5.42 -9.42 -0.33
N LEU A 87 5.62 -10.73 -0.44
CA LEU A 87 4.59 -11.72 -0.16
C LEU A 87 4.30 -11.88 1.35
N GLU A 88 5.35 -11.82 2.21
CA GLU A 88 5.18 -11.80 3.66
C GLU A 88 4.41 -10.54 4.09
N LEU A 89 4.78 -9.38 3.53
CA LEU A 89 4.11 -8.10 3.80
C LEU A 89 2.62 -8.15 3.38
N LEU A 90 2.32 -8.70 2.20
CA LEU A 90 0.94 -8.89 1.74
C LEU A 90 0.11 -9.75 2.71
N ARG A 91 0.70 -10.83 3.26
CA ARG A 91 0.00 -11.67 4.26
C ARG A 91 -0.34 -10.89 5.53
N HIS A 92 0.56 -10.02 5.98
CA HIS A 92 0.27 -9.13 7.11
C HIS A 92 -0.86 -8.14 6.79
N PHE A 93 -0.89 -7.55 5.58
CA PHE A 93 -2.00 -6.69 5.17
C PHE A 93 -3.33 -7.43 5.20
N GLN A 94 -3.39 -8.63 4.64
CA GLN A 94 -4.60 -9.46 4.67
C GLN A 94 -5.06 -9.79 6.09
N ALA A 95 -4.12 -10.06 7.01
CA ALA A 95 -4.46 -10.30 8.42
C ALA A 95 -5.00 -9.05 9.12
N ILE A 96 -4.49 -7.85 8.79
CA ILE A 96 -5.00 -6.57 9.31
C ILE A 96 -6.42 -6.32 8.78
N GLU A 97 -6.66 -6.51 7.49
CA GLU A 97 -7.98 -6.36 6.88
C GLU A 97 -9.01 -7.31 7.49
N GLN A 98 -8.64 -8.58 7.71
CA GLN A 98 -9.53 -9.57 8.35
C GLN A 98 -9.92 -9.14 9.77
N ARG A 99 -8.97 -8.64 10.57
CA ARG A 99 -9.27 -8.11 11.92
C ARG A 99 -10.16 -6.88 11.89
N ALA A 100 -10.10 -6.09 10.82
CA ALA A 100 -10.99 -4.95 10.60
C ALA A 100 -12.40 -5.35 10.12
N GLY A 101 -12.72 -6.65 10.06
CA GLY A 101 -14.04 -7.14 9.66
C GLY A 101 -14.26 -7.14 8.15
N ARG A 102 -13.21 -7.35 7.34
CA ARG A 102 -13.34 -7.41 5.89
C ARG A 102 -14.22 -8.56 5.45
N GLU A 103 -15.36 -8.24 4.86
CA GLU A 103 -16.21 -9.14 4.11
C GLU A 103 -16.13 -8.83 2.60
N ARG A 104 -16.11 -9.85 1.77
CA ARG A 104 -16.12 -9.72 0.30
C ARG A 104 -17.29 -10.49 -0.30
N PRO A 105 -18.54 -10.02 -0.13
CA PRO A 105 -19.70 -10.72 -0.67
C PRO A 105 -19.76 -10.66 -2.21
N TYR A 106 -19.15 -9.63 -2.84
CA TYR A 106 -19.06 -9.46 -4.29
C TYR A 106 -17.88 -8.53 -4.68
N PRO A 107 -17.44 -8.52 -5.98
CA PRO A 107 -16.41 -7.59 -6.45
C PRO A 107 -16.81 -6.13 -6.21
N ASN A 108 -15.86 -5.30 -5.75
CA ASN A 108 -16.05 -3.88 -5.39
C ASN A 108 -17.10 -3.63 -4.29
N ALA A 109 -17.40 -4.63 -3.43
CA ALA A 109 -18.23 -4.42 -2.26
C ALA A 109 -17.67 -3.29 -1.36
N PRO A 110 -18.52 -2.51 -0.66
CA PRO A 110 -18.08 -1.57 0.36
C PRO A 110 -17.16 -2.25 1.39
N ARG A 111 -16.17 -1.51 1.91
CA ARG A 111 -15.08 -2.09 2.72
C ARG A 111 -14.85 -1.34 4.01
N THR A 112 -14.69 -2.09 5.10
CA THR A 112 -14.22 -1.54 6.37
C THR A 112 -12.76 -1.10 6.28
N LEU A 113 -11.93 -1.85 5.55
CA LEU A 113 -10.52 -1.54 5.29
C LEU A 113 -10.03 -2.32 4.05
N ASP A 114 -9.23 -1.65 3.23
CA ASP A 114 -8.48 -2.23 2.10
C ASP A 114 -7.03 -1.77 2.16
N LEU A 115 -6.07 -2.70 2.02
CA LEU A 115 -4.63 -2.44 2.01
C LEU A 115 -4.02 -3.03 0.74
N ASP A 116 -3.59 -2.16 -0.16
CA ASP A 116 -2.97 -2.54 -1.43
C ASP A 116 -1.46 -2.28 -1.41
N LEU A 117 -0.63 -3.30 -1.65
CA LEU A 117 0.80 -3.10 -1.89
C LEU A 117 0.98 -2.44 -3.25
N LEU A 118 1.39 -1.17 -3.26
CA LEU A 118 1.55 -0.36 -4.47
C LEU A 118 2.91 -0.58 -5.12
N LEU A 119 3.98 -0.39 -4.33
CA LEU A 119 5.37 -0.48 -4.74
C LEU A 119 6.19 -1.20 -3.67
N TYR A 120 7.24 -1.91 -4.10
CA TYR A 120 8.18 -2.59 -3.21
C TYR A 120 9.60 -2.45 -3.77
N GLY A 121 10.35 -1.46 -3.28
CA GLY A 121 11.63 -1.08 -3.86
C GLY A 121 11.51 -0.80 -5.36
N SER A 122 12.46 -1.30 -6.11
CA SER A 122 12.45 -1.26 -7.59
C SER A 122 12.02 -2.59 -8.24
N VAL A 123 11.42 -3.50 -7.46
CA VAL A 123 11.12 -4.86 -7.91
C VAL A 123 9.83 -4.87 -8.72
N HIS A 124 9.83 -5.67 -9.80
CA HIS A 124 8.64 -6.03 -10.55
C HIS A 124 8.27 -7.47 -10.22
N ILE A 125 7.05 -7.69 -9.76
CA ILE A 125 6.47 -9.00 -9.47
C ILE A 125 5.22 -9.13 -10.31
N ASP A 126 5.14 -10.20 -11.10
CA ASP A 126 3.95 -10.57 -11.86
C ASP A 126 3.63 -12.03 -11.58
N SER A 127 2.73 -12.25 -10.63
CA SER A 127 2.31 -13.58 -10.22
C SER A 127 0.81 -13.59 -9.91
N PRO A 128 0.16 -14.77 -9.91
CA PRO A 128 -1.25 -14.88 -9.53
C PRO A 128 -1.57 -14.36 -8.13
N ALA A 129 -0.59 -14.39 -7.23
CA ALA A 129 -0.77 -13.97 -5.83
C ALA A 129 -0.50 -12.48 -5.62
N LEU A 130 0.39 -11.87 -6.42
CA LEU A 130 0.85 -10.50 -6.21
C LEU A 130 1.41 -9.89 -7.50
N CYS A 131 0.93 -8.71 -7.85
CA CYS A 131 1.52 -7.87 -8.91
C CYS A 131 2.03 -6.57 -8.30
N VAL A 132 3.32 -6.26 -8.49
CA VAL A 132 3.97 -5.03 -8.05
C VAL A 132 4.87 -4.50 -9.18
N PRO A 133 4.74 -3.25 -9.60
CA PRO A 133 3.78 -2.22 -9.18
C PRO A 133 2.34 -2.67 -9.30
N HIS A 134 1.46 -2.17 -8.40
CA HIS A 134 0.04 -2.50 -8.46
C HIS A 134 -0.55 -2.13 -9.84
N PRO A 135 -1.23 -3.04 -10.56
CA PRO A 135 -1.55 -2.87 -12.00
C PRO A 135 -2.32 -1.60 -12.35
N ARG A 136 -3.19 -1.13 -11.44
CA ARG A 136 -4.07 0.01 -11.68
C ARG A 136 -3.65 1.29 -10.95
N MET A 137 -2.50 1.31 -10.26
CA MET A 137 -2.12 2.45 -9.42
C MET A 137 -1.95 3.75 -10.22
N TRP A 138 -1.40 3.65 -11.42
CA TRP A 138 -1.11 4.81 -12.28
C TRP A 138 -2.35 5.45 -12.91
N GLN A 139 -3.51 4.83 -12.78
CA GLN A 139 -4.79 5.28 -13.36
C GLN A 139 -5.75 5.84 -12.29
N ARG A 140 -5.29 5.99 -11.05
CA ARG A 140 -6.16 6.32 -9.91
C ARG A 140 -5.67 7.55 -9.17
N ALA A 141 -6.48 8.63 -9.17
CA ALA A 141 -6.16 9.86 -8.44
C ALA A 141 -6.01 9.59 -6.94
N PHE A 142 -6.84 8.73 -6.36
CA PHE A 142 -6.80 8.39 -4.93
C PHE A 142 -5.57 7.56 -4.52
N VAL A 143 -4.75 7.14 -5.47
CA VAL A 143 -3.41 6.57 -5.24
C VAL A 143 -2.34 7.61 -5.55
N LEU A 144 -2.40 8.26 -6.72
CA LEU A 144 -1.32 9.15 -7.17
C LEU A 144 -1.22 10.45 -6.37
N CYS A 145 -2.36 11.06 -6.00
CA CYS A 145 -2.34 12.29 -5.21
C CYS A 145 -1.69 12.08 -3.82
N PRO A 146 -2.12 11.08 -3.01
CA PRO A 146 -1.46 10.81 -1.74
C PRO A 146 -0.03 10.27 -1.89
N LEU A 147 0.28 9.48 -2.94
CA LEU A 147 1.64 9.01 -3.19
C LEU A 147 2.58 10.17 -3.51
N ALA A 148 2.13 11.18 -4.25
CA ALA A 148 2.93 12.37 -4.56
C ALA A 148 3.28 13.20 -3.31
N GLU A 149 2.50 13.11 -2.23
CA GLU A 149 2.85 13.76 -0.96
C GLU A 149 4.02 13.05 -0.25
N VAL A 150 4.00 11.73 -0.19
CA VAL A 150 4.99 10.94 0.55
C VAL A 150 6.22 10.58 -0.28
N ALA A 151 6.07 10.54 -1.60
CA ALA A 151 7.15 10.17 -2.53
C ALA A 151 7.05 10.98 -3.84
N PRO A 152 7.25 12.30 -3.80
CA PRO A 152 7.07 13.17 -4.97
C PRO A 152 7.96 12.79 -6.17
N ALA A 153 9.12 12.19 -5.94
CA ALA A 153 10.01 11.74 -6.99
C ALA A 153 9.47 10.54 -7.80
N LEU A 154 8.47 9.83 -7.29
CA LEU A 154 7.88 8.66 -7.95
C LEU A 154 6.67 9.00 -8.82
N VAL A 155 6.15 10.22 -8.74
CA VAL A 155 4.94 10.64 -9.44
C VAL A 155 5.22 11.89 -10.28
N SER A 156 5.13 11.76 -11.59
CA SER A 156 5.35 12.88 -12.51
C SER A 156 4.11 13.78 -12.63
N ALA A 157 4.33 15.03 -13.03
CA ALA A 157 3.25 15.97 -13.32
C ALA A 157 2.32 15.44 -14.45
N ALA A 158 2.86 14.71 -15.44
CA ALA A 158 2.07 14.09 -16.48
C ALA A 158 1.12 13.00 -15.95
N GLN A 159 1.57 12.18 -15.00
CA GLN A 159 0.73 11.18 -14.35
C GLN A 159 -0.39 11.82 -13.53
N LEU A 160 -0.09 12.88 -12.75
CA LEU A 160 -1.13 13.64 -12.03
C LEU A 160 -2.12 14.30 -13.01
N GLY A 161 -1.63 14.87 -14.11
CA GLY A 161 -2.47 15.44 -15.16
C GLY A 161 -3.41 14.43 -15.80
N ALA A 162 -2.97 13.19 -16.01
CA ALA A 162 -3.77 12.13 -16.59
C ALA A 162 -4.98 11.71 -15.71
N VAL A 163 -4.91 11.90 -14.39
CA VAL A 163 -5.98 11.57 -13.44
C VAL A 163 -6.71 12.80 -12.90
N ALA A 164 -6.37 14.02 -13.34
CA ALA A 164 -6.95 15.28 -12.83
C ALA A 164 -8.47 15.41 -13.05
N HIS A 165 -9.04 14.62 -13.97
CA HIS A 165 -10.48 14.56 -14.21
C HIS A 165 -11.26 13.78 -13.13
N GLN A 166 -10.57 13.04 -12.26
CA GLN A 166 -11.19 12.25 -11.21
C GLN A 166 -11.46 13.13 -9.99
N ALA A 167 -12.71 13.09 -9.48
CA ALA A 167 -13.09 13.87 -8.31
C ALA A 167 -12.39 13.32 -7.04
N ILE A 168 -11.58 14.15 -6.43
CA ILE A 168 -10.85 13.86 -5.19
C ILE A 168 -10.76 15.12 -4.35
N ALA A 169 -10.98 15.02 -3.06
CA ALA A 169 -10.85 16.13 -2.11
C ALA A 169 -9.90 15.75 -0.98
N ARG A 170 -8.89 16.59 -0.73
CA ARG A 170 -8.03 16.46 0.43
C ARG A 170 -8.82 16.88 1.67
N LEU A 171 -8.90 16.00 2.66
CA LEU A 171 -9.50 16.31 3.95
C LEU A 171 -8.51 17.13 4.79
N ALA A 172 -9.03 18.06 5.60
CA ALA A 172 -8.18 18.75 6.58
C ALA A 172 -7.49 17.69 7.45
N SER A 173 -6.18 17.87 7.68
CA SER A 173 -5.33 16.91 8.38
C SER A 173 -5.97 16.40 9.67
N VAL A 174 -6.19 15.10 9.75
CA VAL A 174 -6.86 14.49 10.90
C VAL A 174 -6.09 13.28 11.43
N TRP A 175 -4.78 13.18 11.14
CA TRP A 175 -3.96 12.12 11.75
C TRP A 175 -3.73 12.36 13.25
N VAL A 176 -4.08 13.55 13.78
CA VAL A 176 -3.66 13.95 15.13
C VAL A 176 -4.85 14.21 16.05
N ASP A 177 -5.09 13.28 16.99
CA ASP A 177 -5.30 13.69 18.37
C ASP A 177 -3.90 13.62 19.03
N GLY A 178 -3.15 14.71 18.94
CA GLY A 178 -2.06 15.05 19.87
C GLY A 178 -0.78 14.20 19.88
N ALA A 179 -0.43 13.42 18.86
CA ALA A 179 0.88 12.74 18.79
C ALA A 179 1.59 13.05 17.48
N SER A 180 2.58 13.92 17.54
CA SER A 180 3.64 14.04 16.55
C SER A 180 4.37 12.71 16.51
N LEU A 181 4.51 12.11 15.36
CA LEU A 181 5.47 11.03 15.15
C LEU A 181 6.83 11.72 14.93
N ASP A 182 7.57 11.96 16.04
CA ASP A 182 8.99 12.32 16.01
C ASP A 182 9.85 11.09 15.70
#